data_f439a201a4bbc56460d57016b17a0ade
#
_entry.id   f439a201a4bbc56460d57016b17a0ade
#
_cell.length_a   1.000
_cell.length_b   1.000
_cell.length_c   1.000
_cell.angle_alpha   90.00
_cell.angle_beta   90.00
_cell.angle_gamma   90.00
#
_symmetry.space_group_name_H-M   'P 1'
#
loop_
_entity.id
_entity.type
_entity.pdbx_description
1 polymer ?
#
loop_
_entity_poly.entity_id
_entity_poly.type
_entity_poly.pdbx_seq_one_letter_code
_entity_poly.pdbx_strand_id
1 'polypeptide(L)'
;SLKHFVSRKAMDIDGVGGKLIEQLVERELIRTPADLFKLDLTTLMQLERMGEKSAKNALNSLEQAKHTTLARFIFALGIREVGESTALNLANHFKTLEALQNADFEQLQAVPDVGEVVANRILAFWREPHNVDAVNDLIAQGIHWDAVETKEAGDNPFKGKIVVLTGTLSQMGRNEAKALLQEMGAKVSGS
;
A
#
# COMPACT_ATOMS: atom_id res chain seq x y z
N SER A 1 -11.52 -7.05 -3.81
CA SER A 1 -12.81 -6.81 -3.21
C SER A 1 -12.70 -5.72 -2.15
N LEU A 2 -13.84 -5.16 -1.78
CA LEU A 2 -13.86 -4.11 -0.77
C LEU A 2 -13.36 -4.59 0.58
N LYS A 3 -13.68 -5.83 0.94
CA LYS A 3 -13.20 -6.38 2.21
C LYS A 3 -11.69 -6.51 2.21
N HIS A 4 -11.13 -6.91 1.08
CA HIS A 4 -9.69 -6.98 0.94
C HIS A 4 -9.06 -5.60 1.08
N PHE A 5 -9.67 -4.60 0.44
CA PHE A 5 -9.16 -3.23 0.45
C PHE A 5 -9.00 -2.69 1.87
N VAL A 6 -9.99 -2.96 2.75
CA VAL A 6 -9.94 -2.41 4.11
C VAL A 6 -9.16 -3.28 5.08
N SER A 7 -8.70 -4.44 4.65
CA SER A 7 -8.06 -5.40 5.54
C SER A 7 -6.76 -4.87 6.13
N ARG A 8 -6.32 -5.54 7.19
CA ARG A 8 -5.16 -5.10 7.96
C ARG A 8 -3.88 -4.96 7.13
N LYS A 9 -3.68 -5.88 6.21
CA LYS A 9 -2.47 -5.86 5.40
C LYS A 9 -2.56 -4.93 4.20
N ALA A 10 -3.75 -4.50 3.87
CA ALA A 10 -3.97 -3.54 2.78
C ALA A 10 -4.04 -2.14 3.36
N MET A 11 -5.21 -1.48 3.29
CA MET A 11 -5.31 -0.10 3.77
C MET A 11 -5.49 -0.01 5.29
N ASP A 12 -5.83 -1.12 5.94
CA ASP A 12 -5.92 -1.19 7.41
C ASP A 12 -6.81 -0.11 7.99
N ILE A 13 -8.09 -0.17 7.63
CA ILE A 13 -9.03 0.85 8.07
C ILE A 13 -9.82 0.34 9.28
N ASP A 14 -9.42 0.78 10.47
CA ASP A 14 -10.08 0.39 11.71
C ASP A 14 -11.53 0.86 11.71
N GLY A 15 -12.39 0.03 12.29
CA GLY A 15 -13.79 0.39 12.40
C GLY A 15 -14.58 0.18 11.13
N VAL A 16 -13.92 -0.23 10.05
CA VAL A 16 -14.61 -0.54 8.79
C VAL A 16 -14.31 -2.00 8.48
N GLY A 17 -15.08 -2.88 9.09
CA GLY A 17 -14.91 -4.31 8.91
C GLY A 17 -15.83 -4.89 7.86
N GLY A 18 -15.78 -6.23 7.74
CA GLY A 18 -16.55 -6.93 6.73
C GLY A 18 -18.05 -6.71 6.83
N LYS A 19 -18.59 -6.67 8.07
CA LYS A 19 -20.02 -6.48 8.23
C LYS A 19 -20.48 -5.10 7.82
N LEU A 20 -19.68 -4.09 8.12
CA LEU A 20 -20.00 -2.74 7.71
C LEU A 20 -19.94 -2.63 6.18
N ILE A 21 -18.93 -3.23 5.58
CA ILE A 21 -18.81 -3.25 4.12
C ILE A 21 -20.04 -3.92 3.51
N GLU A 22 -20.47 -5.04 4.10
CA GLU A 22 -21.65 -5.75 3.59
C GLU A 22 -22.91 -4.88 3.62
N GLN A 23 -23.11 -4.16 4.72
CA GLN A 23 -24.26 -3.27 4.81
C GLN A 23 -24.20 -2.16 3.76
N LEU A 24 -23.02 -1.57 3.61
CA LEU A 24 -22.85 -0.48 2.67
C LEU A 24 -23.12 -0.94 1.24
N VAL A 25 -22.63 -2.12 0.89
CA VAL A 25 -22.86 -2.67 -0.43
C VAL A 25 -24.32 -3.04 -0.65
N GLU A 26 -24.93 -3.70 0.33
CA GLU A 26 -26.34 -4.10 0.23
C GLU A 26 -27.26 -2.92 0.07
N ARG A 27 -26.94 -1.83 0.75
CA ARG A 27 -27.74 -0.62 0.65
C ARG A 27 -27.33 0.25 -0.53
N GLU A 28 -26.40 -0.24 -1.34
CA GLU A 28 -25.92 0.44 -2.53
C GLU A 28 -25.34 1.82 -2.23
N LEU A 29 -24.75 1.96 -1.04
CA LEU A 29 -24.11 3.20 -0.64
C LEU A 29 -22.68 3.29 -1.16
N ILE A 30 -22.05 2.16 -1.43
CA ILE A 30 -20.72 2.13 -2.03
C ILE A 30 -20.69 1.05 -3.11
N ARG A 31 -19.88 1.29 -4.14
CA ARG A 31 -19.65 0.33 -5.21
C ARG A 31 -18.17 0.08 -5.42
N THR A 32 -17.34 1.10 -5.19
CA THR A 32 -15.91 1.02 -5.38
C THR A 32 -15.23 1.44 -4.10
N PRO A 33 -13.95 1.09 -3.94
CA PRO A 33 -13.21 1.53 -2.74
C PRO A 33 -13.19 3.04 -2.56
N ALA A 34 -13.17 3.80 -3.65
CA ALA A 34 -13.16 5.26 -3.56
C ALA A 34 -14.41 5.79 -2.86
N ASP A 35 -15.53 5.09 -3.01
CA ASP A 35 -16.79 5.51 -2.40
C ASP A 35 -16.72 5.51 -0.88
N LEU A 36 -15.83 4.70 -0.29
CA LEU A 36 -15.65 4.68 1.15
C LEU A 36 -15.23 6.05 1.67
N PHE A 37 -14.41 6.75 0.91
CA PHE A 37 -13.89 8.03 1.34
C PHE A 37 -14.87 9.19 1.09
N LYS A 38 -16.00 8.87 0.50
CA LYS A 38 -17.07 9.85 0.27
C LYS A 38 -18.19 9.75 1.29
N LEU A 39 -18.09 8.79 2.22
CA LEU A 39 -19.11 8.60 3.24
C LEU A 39 -19.11 9.77 4.24
N ASP A 40 -20.29 10.06 4.78
CA ASP A 40 -20.39 11.10 5.79
C ASP A 40 -21.03 10.54 7.05
N LEU A 41 -21.06 11.37 8.09
CA LEU A 41 -21.57 10.96 9.39
C LEU A 41 -23.02 10.53 9.33
N THR A 42 -23.84 11.32 8.66
CA THR A 42 -25.26 11.05 8.57
C THR A 42 -25.55 9.70 7.94
N THR A 43 -24.85 9.41 6.84
CA THR A 43 -25.02 8.13 6.14
C THR A 43 -24.64 6.97 7.04
N LEU A 44 -23.49 7.09 7.72
CA LEU A 44 -23.02 6.00 8.57
C LEU A 44 -23.97 5.76 9.75
N MET A 45 -24.52 6.82 10.31
CA MET A 45 -25.40 6.68 11.47
C MET A 45 -26.73 6.02 11.12
N GLN A 46 -27.06 5.90 9.85
CA GLN A 46 -28.25 5.19 9.42
C GLN A 46 -28.09 3.67 9.42
N LEU A 47 -26.85 3.21 9.56
CA LEU A 47 -26.58 1.79 9.53
C LEU A 47 -26.80 1.13 10.87
N GLU A 48 -27.07 -0.18 10.85
CA GLU A 48 -27.31 -0.92 12.09
C GLU A 48 -26.07 -0.91 12.96
N ARG A 49 -26.29 -0.73 14.25
CA ARG A 49 -25.23 -0.77 15.25
C ARG A 49 -24.18 0.31 15.07
N MET A 50 -24.53 1.36 14.32
CA MET A 50 -23.60 2.45 14.07
C MET A 50 -24.10 3.69 14.78
N GLY A 51 -23.56 3.92 15.99
CA GLY A 51 -23.86 5.16 16.71
C GLY A 51 -22.93 6.27 16.26
N GLU A 52 -23.14 7.44 16.85
CA GLU A 52 -22.35 8.60 16.47
C GLU A 52 -20.86 8.38 16.71
N LYS A 53 -20.52 7.80 17.85
CA LYS A 53 -19.11 7.58 18.18
C LYS A 53 -18.44 6.62 17.20
N SER A 54 -19.13 5.51 16.89
CA SER A 54 -18.58 4.54 15.95
C SER A 54 -18.46 5.15 14.57
N ALA A 55 -19.44 5.93 14.16
CA ALA A 55 -19.41 6.57 12.85
C ALA A 55 -18.26 7.56 12.76
N LYS A 56 -18.05 8.35 13.81
CA LYS A 56 -16.94 9.30 13.83
C LYS A 56 -15.59 8.59 13.80
N ASN A 57 -15.49 7.48 14.55
CA ASN A 57 -14.26 6.71 14.55
C ASN A 57 -13.97 6.14 13.17
N ALA A 58 -14.99 5.63 12.49
CA ALA A 58 -14.82 5.09 11.16
C ALA A 58 -14.36 6.17 10.19
N LEU A 59 -14.97 7.35 10.24
CA LEU A 59 -14.59 8.45 9.37
C LEU A 59 -13.15 8.90 9.65
N ASN A 60 -12.78 8.97 10.92
CA ASN A 60 -11.41 9.33 11.28
C ASN A 60 -10.41 8.30 10.75
N SER A 61 -10.75 7.02 10.86
CA SER A 61 -9.88 5.96 10.34
C SER A 61 -9.75 6.03 8.83
N LEU A 62 -10.84 6.35 8.14
CA LEU A 62 -10.80 6.52 6.69
C LEU A 62 -9.87 7.66 6.32
N GLU A 63 -9.97 8.76 7.06
CA GLU A 63 -9.10 9.91 6.78
C GLU A 63 -7.64 9.58 7.01
N GLN A 64 -7.34 8.88 8.10
CA GLN A 64 -5.97 8.49 8.40
C GLN A 64 -5.43 7.49 7.39
N ALA A 65 -6.29 6.62 6.85
CA ALA A 65 -5.87 5.62 5.90
C ALA A 65 -5.43 6.20 4.57
N LYS A 66 -5.74 7.46 4.32
CA LYS A 66 -5.30 8.12 3.08
C LYS A 66 -3.79 8.21 2.99
N HIS A 67 -3.10 8.26 4.13
CA HIS A 67 -1.65 8.22 4.13
C HIS A 67 -1.22 6.76 4.32
N THR A 68 -0.71 6.16 3.27
CA THR A 68 -0.35 4.75 3.27
C THR A 68 1.06 4.59 2.70
N THR A 69 1.38 3.44 2.15
CA THR A 69 2.63 3.23 1.41
C THR A 69 2.26 2.71 0.03
N LEU A 70 3.15 2.91 -0.92
CA LEU A 70 2.90 2.43 -2.27
C LEU A 70 2.70 0.91 -2.28
N ALA A 71 3.51 0.19 -1.50
CA ALA A 71 3.36 -1.27 -1.43
C ALA A 71 1.99 -1.69 -0.93
N ARG A 72 1.50 -1.04 0.12
CA ARG A 72 0.17 -1.34 0.65
C ARG A 72 -0.92 -0.98 -0.34
N PHE A 73 -0.75 0.14 -1.02
CA PHE A 73 -1.73 0.56 -2.01
C PHE A 73 -1.82 -0.47 -3.15
N ILE A 74 -0.67 -0.93 -3.65
CA ILE A 74 -0.65 -1.94 -4.70
C ILE A 74 -1.34 -3.22 -4.22
N PHE A 75 -1.02 -3.65 -3.01
CA PHE A 75 -1.66 -4.84 -2.45
C PHE A 75 -3.17 -4.64 -2.33
N ALA A 76 -3.59 -3.46 -1.90
CA ALA A 76 -5.00 -3.15 -1.70
C ALA A 76 -5.79 -3.18 -3.01
N LEU A 77 -5.14 -2.94 -4.14
CA LEU A 77 -5.82 -2.99 -5.44
C LEU A 77 -6.33 -4.39 -5.77
N GLY A 78 -5.78 -5.42 -5.11
CA GLY A 78 -6.29 -6.77 -5.28
C GLY A 78 -5.98 -7.39 -6.62
N ILE A 79 -4.85 -7.04 -7.22
CA ILE A 79 -4.43 -7.64 -8.48
C ILE A 79 -4.17 -9.13 -8.23
N ARG A 80 -4.76 -9.98 -9.06
CA ARG A 80 -4.61 -11.41 -8.88
C ARG A 80 -3.14 -11.82 -8.92
N GLU A 81 -2.77 -12.72 -8.05
CA GLU A 81 -1.42 -13.26 -7.91
C GLU A 81 -0.41 -12.27 -7.31
N VAL A 82 -0.85 -11.07 -6.95
CA VAL A 82 0.02 -10.09 -6.30
C VAL A 82 -0.28 -10.07 -4.82
N GLY A 83 0.59 -10.71 -4.03
CA GLY A 83 0.48 -10.70 -2.57
C GLY A 83 1.29 -9.57 -1.96
N GLU A 84 1.43 -9.61 -0.65
CA GLU A 84 2.17 -8.59 0.09
C GLU A 84 3.61 -8.44 -0.38
N SER A 85 4.29 -9.57 -0.49
CA SER A 85 5.70 -9.59 -0.86
C SER A 85 5.90 -9.07 -2.28
N THR A 86 5.06 -9.53 -3.20
CA THR A 86 5.16 -9.08 -4.58
C THR A 86 4.84 -7.60 -4.69
N ALA A 87 3.84 -7.12 -3.95
CA ALA A 87 3.50 -5.70 -3.96
C ALA A 87 4.68 -4.86 -3.46
N LEU A 88 5.36 -5.34 -2.43
CA LEU A 88 6.53 -4.63 -1.91
C LEU A 88 7.64 -4.58 -2.95
N ASN A 89 7.88 -5.69 -3.63
CA ASN A 89 8.92 -5.73 -4.66
C ASN A 89 8.57 -4.81 -5.82
N LEU A 90 7.31 -4.76 -6.20
CA LEU A 90 6.87 -3.85 -7.26
C LEU A 90 7.07 -2.40 -6.85
N ALA A 91 6.72 -2.06 -5.62
CA ALA A 91 6.88 -0.70 -5.14
C ALA A 91 8.35 -0.30 -5.10
N ASN A 92 9.22 -1.20 -4.65
CA ASN A 92 10.64 -0.90 -4.56
C ASN A 92 11.29 -0.78 -5.94
N HIS A 93 10.82 -1.58 -6.89
CA HIS A 93 11.40 -1.59 -8.23
C HIS A 93 10.96 -0.36 -9.04
N PHE A 94 9.67 -0.08 -9.07
CA PHE A 94 9.14 1.00 -9.91
C PHE A 94 9.08 2.34 -9.20
N LYS A 95 8.97 2.33 -7.87
CA LYS A 95 8.99 3.51 -7.01
C LYS A 95 7.81 4.45 -7.15
N THR A 96 7.12 4.44 -8.27
CA THR A 96 5.91 5.23 -8.46
C THR A 96 4.83 4.37 -9.08
N LEU A 97 3.59 4.76 -8.84
CA LEU A 97 2.47 4.04 -9.43
C LEU A 97 2.46 4.21 -10.95
N GLU A 98 2.84 5.38 -11.41
CA GLU A 98 2.91 5.66 -12.85
C GLU A 98 3.87 4.72 -13.55
N ALA A 99 5.05 4.52 -12.98
CA ALA A 99 6.03 3.63 -13.58
C ALA A 99 5.50 2.20 -13.67
N LEU A 100 4.80 1.76 -12.62
CA LEU A 100 4.19 0.45 -12.61
C LEU A 100 3.11 0.34 -13.69
N GLN A 101 2.29 1.37 -13.81
CA GLN A 101 1.19 1.37 -14.77
C GLN A 101 1.69 1.32 -16.21
N ASN A 102 2.82 1.95 -16.47
CA ASN A 102 3.39 2.03 -17.82
C ASN A 102 4.41 0.93 -18.11
N ALA A 103 4.64 0.03 -17.17
CA ALA A 103 5.63 -1.03 -17.34
C ALA A 103 5.17 -2.04 -18.38
N ASP A 104 6.12 -2.53 -19.18
CA ASP A 104 5.81 -3.58 -20.13
C ASP A 104 6.11 -4.95 -19.51
N PHE A 105 5.86 -6.00 -20.29
CA PHE A 105 6.00 -7.36 -19.80
C PHE A 105 7.41 -7.66 -19.28
N GLU A 106 8.40 -7.22 -20.04
CA GLU A 106 9.79 -7.49 -19.67
C GLU A 106 10.19 -6.75 -18.40
N GLN A 107 9.76 -5.51 -18.29
CA GLN A 107 10.03 -4.73 -17.09
C GLN A 107 9.40 -5.35 -15.85
N LEU A 108 8.20 -5.87 -16.01
CA LEU A 108 7.52 -6.53 -14.89
C LEU A 108 8.24 -7.81 -14.50
N GLN A 109 8.69 -8.59 -15.46
CA GLN A 109 9.39 -9.84 -15.14
C GLN A 109 10.75 -9.63 -14.51
N ALA A 110 11.32 -8.43 -14.65
CA ALA A 110 12.58 -8.11 -13.99
C ALA A 110 12.43 -7.95 -12.48
N VAL A 111 11.20 -7.81 -11.99
CA VAL A 111 10.95 -7.63 -10.57
C VAL A 111 11.03 -8.99 -9.86
N PRO A 112 11.71 -9.07 -8.69
CA PRO A 112 11.73 -10.32 -7.94
C PRO A 112 10.30 -10.80 -7.63
N ASP A 113 10.08 -12.09 -7.71
CA ASP A 113 8.79 -12.74 -7.47
C ASP A 113 7.75 -12.52 -8.56
N VAL A 114 8.11 -11.86 -9.65
CA VAL A 114 7.16 -11.63 -10.74
C VAL A 114 7.57 -12.52 -11.92
N GLY A 115 6.82 -13.58 -12.12
CA GLY A 115 7.00 -14.44 -13.27
C GLY A 115 6.00 -14.08 -14.36
N GLU A 116 5.91 -14.95 -15.34
CA GLU A 116 5.03 -14.72 -16.48
C GLU A 116 3.57 -14.54 -16.07
N VAL A 117 3.08 -15.38 -15.16
CA VAL A 117 1.68 -15.32 -14.73
C VAL A 117 1.39 -13.98 -14.05
N VAL A 118 2.24 -13.60 -13.11
CA VAL A 118 2.03 -12.36 -12.36
C VAL A 118 2.13 -11.16 -13.29
N ALA A 119 3.12 -11.15 -14.18
CA ALA A 119 3.28 -10.05 -15.12
C ALA A 119 2.02 -9.88 -15.97
N ASN A 120 1.47 -10.99 -16.45
CA ASN A 120 0.25 -10.93 -17.26
C ASN A 120 -0.96 -10.45 -16.46
N ARG A 121 -1.05 -10.83 -15.18
CA ARG A 121 -2.13 -10.34 -14.32
C ARG A 121 -2.05 -8.85 -14.13
N ILE A 122 -0.85 -8.34 -13.94
CA ILE A 122 -0.66 -6.90 -13.76
C ILE A 122 -1.03 -6.15 -15.05
N LEU A 123 -0.58 -6.66 -16.20
CA LEU A 123 -0.91 -6.03 -17.47
C LEU A 123 -2.42 -6.04 -17.71
N ALA A 124 -3.06 -7.17 -17.41
CA ALA A 124 -4.51 -7.28 -17.59
C ALA A 124 -5.25 -6.29 -16.69
N PHE A 125 -4.75 -6.10 -15.46
CA PHE A 125 -5.37 -5.16 -14.53
C PHE A 125 -5.40 -3.75 -15.12
N TRP A 126 -4.27 -3.30 -15.66
CA TRP A 126 -4.18 -1.95 -16.19
C TRP A 126 -4.86 -1.78 -17.54
N ARG A 127 -5.14 -2.87 -18.24
CA ARG A 127 -5.86 -2.79 -19.51
C ARG A 127 -7.35 -2.61 -19.32
N GLU A 128 -7.84 -2.88 -18.12
CA GLU A 128 -9.27 -2.76 -17.86
C GLU A 128 -9.58 -1.31 -17.46
N PRO A 129 -10.35 -0.56 -18.29
CA PRO A 129 -10.62 0.84 -17.95
C PRO A 129 -11.28 1.04 -16.62
N HIS A 130 -12.12 0.08 -16.21
CA HIS A 130 -12.79 0.16 -14.91
C HIS A 130 -11.77 0.20 -13.77
N ASN A 131 -10.71 -0.58 -13.89
CA ASN A 131 -9.66 -0.61 -12.88
C ASN A 131 -8.89 0.70 -12.86
N VAL A 132 -8.58 1.23 -14.02
CA VAL A 132 -7.87 2.51 -14.11
C VAL A 132 -8.71 3.62 -13.48
N ASP A 133 -10.00 3.64 -13.80
CA ASP A 133 -10.90 4.64 -13.22
C ASP A 133 -10.96 4.51 -11.71
N ALA A 134 -11.02 3.28 -11.20
CA ALA A 134 -11.09 3.05 -9.76
C ALA A 134 -9.83 3.56 -9.08
N VAL A 135 -8.67 3.32 -9.68
CA VAL A 135 -7.40 3.80 -9.12
C VAL A 135 -7.36 5.33 -9.13
N ASN A 136 -7.74 5.92 -10.25
CA ASN A 136 -7.75 7.38 -10.35
C ASN A 136 -8.71 8.01 -9.34
N ASP A 137 -9.86 7.38 -9.12
CA ASP A 137 -10.82 7.88 -8.13
C ASP A 137 -10.22 7.83 -6.73
N LEU A 138 -9.50 6.74 -6.40
CA LEU A 138 -8.87 6.62 -5.10
C LEU A 138 -7.84 7.73 -4.89
N ILE A 139 -7.02 7.99 -5.90
CA ILE A 139 -6.04 9.06 -5.82
C ILE A 139 -6.75 10.42 -5.66
N ALA A 140 -7.86 10.60 -6.36
CA ALA A 140 -8.63 11.84 -6.28
C ALA A 140 -9.20 12.06 -4.86
N GLN A 141 -9.40 10.99 -4.10
CA GLN A 141 -9.89 11.11 -2.73
C GLN A 141 -8.79 11.53 -1.76
N GLY A 142 -7.56 11.66 -2.22
CA GLY A 142 -6.47 12.13 -1.38
C GLY A 142 -5.53 11.06 -0.87
N ILE A 143 -5.66 9.83 -1.35
CA ILE A 143 -4.74 8.78 -0.95
C ILE A 143 -3.36 9.11 -1.46
N HIS A 144 -2.37 9.00 -0.58
CA HIS A 144 -1.00 9.38 -0.91
C HIS A 144 -0.02 8.55 -0.08
N TRP A 145 1.24 8.59 -0.49
CA TRP A 145 2.31 7.88 0.21
C TRP A 145 3.61 8.66 0.02
N ASP A 146 4.55 8.37 0.92
CA ASP A 146 5.87 9.01 0.85
C ASP A 146 6.67 8.36 -0.28
N ALA A 147 7.68 9.08 -0.74
CA ALA A 147 8.55 8.58 -1.79
C ALA A 147 9.18 7.24 -1.37
N VAL A 148 9.25 6.31 -2.31
CA VAL A 148 9.82 5.01 -2.04
C VAL A 148 11.32 5.08 -2.23
N GLU A 149 12.06 4.62 -1.21
CA GLU A 149 13.50 4.59 -1.28
C GLU A 149 13.98 3.17 -1.55
N THR A 150 14.96 3.06 -2.42
CA THR A 150 15.53 1.77 -2.73
C THR A 150 16.44 1.33 -1.62
N LYS A 151 16.27 0.08 -1.17
CA LYS A 151 17.16 -0.49 -0.16
C LYS A 151 18.05 -1.51 -0.83
N GLU A 152 19.03 -1.01 -1.53
CA GLU A 152 19.94 -1.89 -2.24
C GLU A 152 21.18 -2.13 -1.44
N ALA A 153 21.59 -3.36 -1.40
CA ALA A 153 22.84 -3.69 -0.78
C ALA A 153 23.95 -3.00 -1.54
N GLY A 154 24.80 -2.31 -0.85
CA GLY A 154 25.89 -1.61 -1.48
C GLY A 154 25.52 -0.24 -1.94
N ASP A 155 24.31 0.09 -1.75
CA ASP A 155 23.91 1.37 -2.11
C ASP A 155 23.69 2.19 -0.93
N ASN A 156 24.07 2.51 -0.68
CA ASN A 156 23.65 3.02 0.31
C ASN A 156 24.13 4.06 0.69
N PRO A 157 23.73 4.58 0.86
CA PRO A 157 24.21 5.57 1.19
C PRO A 157 24.75 5.45 2.43
N PHE A 158 25.00 4.91 2.59
CA PHE A 158 25.49 4.66 3.48
C PHE A 158 26.28 4.02 3.07
N LYS A 159 26.04 4.03 2.05
CA LYS A 159 26.37 3.68 1.55
C LYS A 159 26.90 4.20 1.54
N GLY A 160 27.14 4.28 1.81
CA GLY A 160 27.47 4.69 2.09
C GLY A 160 27.24 5.12 3.17
N LYS A 161 27.34 5.18 3.80
CA LYS A 161 27.20 5.39 4.81
C LYS A 161 27.10 4.52 5.56
N ILE A 162 27.65 4.04 5.57
CA ILE A 162 27.44 3.35 6.18
C ILE A 162 27.79 3.28 6.84
N VAL A 163 28.16 3.32 7.02
CA VAL A 163 28.12 3.16 7.58
C VAL A 163 28.35 2.79 8.18
N VAL A 164 28.70 2.80 8.58
CA VAL A 164 28.55 2.44 9.21
C VAL A 164 28.59 1.96 9.76
N LEU A 165 28.96 1.71 9.99
CA LEU A 165 28.61 1.32 10.65
C LEU A 165 29.23 0.88 11.31
N THR A 166 29.82 0.83 11.66
CA THR A 166 30.00 0.58 12.26
C THR A 166 30.19 0.96 13.10
N GLY A 167 30.48 1.12 13.37
CA GLY A 167 30.22 1.45 14.07
C GLY A 167 29.76 2.02 14.42
N THR A 168 29.74 2.31 14.33
CA THR A 168 29.03 2.62 14.51
C THR A 168 28.33 2.76 14.59
N LEU A 169 28.73 2.57 14.42
CA LEU A 169 27.77 2.39 14.60
C LEU A 169 27.46 2.39 15.60
N SER A 170 27.74 2.69 16.04
CA SER A 170 27.22 2.47 16.92
C SER A 170 26.85 3.44 17.72
N GLN A 171 26.47 4.28 17.70
CA GLN A 171 25.78 4.81 18.23
C GLN A 171 24.57 4.94 17.99
N MET A 172 24.47 5.19 17.64
CA MET A 172 23.36 4.37 17.61
C MET A 172 23.72 3.13 18.29
N GLY A 173 22.74 2.49 18.86
CA GLY A 173 22.93 1.20 19.36
C GLY A 173 23.26 0.29 18.20
N ARG A 174 23.83 -0.83 18.53
CA ARG A 174 24.16 -1.74 17.49
C ARG A 174 22.98 -2.21 16.68
N ASN A 175 21.85 -2.42 17.36
CA ASN A 175 20.63 -2.83 16.65
C ASN A 175 20.09 -1.70 15.81
N GLU A 176 20.22 -0.49 16.28
CA GLU A 176 19.80 0.65 15.49
C GLU A 176 20.65 0.80 14.24
N ALA A 177 21.94 0.63 14.40
CA ALA A 177 22.82 0.71 13.25
C ALA A 177 22.49 -0.37 12.25
N LYS A 178 22.21 -1.56 12.75
CA LYS A 178 21.86 -2.66 11.89
C LYS A 178 20.55 -2.43 11.18
N ALA A 179 19.55 -1.94 11.89
CA ALA A 179 18.27 -1.64 11.29
C ALA A 179 18.40 -0.55 10.25
N LEU A 180 19.19 0.47 10.55
CA LEU A 180 19.42 1.56 9.63
C LEU A 180 20.11 1.07 8.37
N LEU A 181 21.11 0.23 8.52
CA LEU A 181 21.79 -0.33 7.37
C LEU A 181 20.87 -1.19 6.52
N GLN A 182 19.99 -1.94 7.18
CA GLN A 182 19.02 -2.74 6.46
C GLN A 182 18.05 -1.88 5.71
N GLU A 183 17.62 -0.78 6.31
CA GLU A 183 16.73 0.15 5.64
C GLU A 183 17.37 0.80 4.45
N MET A 184 18.65 1.05 4.55
CA MET A 184 19.37 1.66 3.46
C MET A 184 19.81 0.66 2.41
N GLY A 185 19.55 -0.60 2.65
CA GLY A 185 19.96 -1.67 1.78
C GLY A 185 21.41 -2.02 1.96
N ALA A 186 21.97 -1.49 2.97
CA ALA A 186 23.34 -1.76 3.25
C ALA A 186 23.45 -2.99 4.04
N LYS A 187 23.94 -3.24 4.44
CA LYS A 187 24.08 -3.79 5.29
C LYS A 187 24.71 -3.86 6.13
N VAL A 188 24.74 -4.05 6.46
CA VAL A 188 25.29 -3.91 7.31
C VAL A 188 25.84 -4.70 7.71
N SER A 189 26.27 -4.80 7.74
CA SER A 189 26.64 -5.32 8.22
C SER A 189 27.10 -5.17 9.18
N GLY A 190 27.22 -5.07 9.66
CA GLY A 190 27.53 -4.87 10.55
C GLY A 190 27.52 -4.32 11.35
N SER A 191 27.70 -4.06 11.51
CA SER A 191 27.52 -3.55 12.18
C SER A 191 27.33 -3.16 12.36
#